data_bfedc990e1b1cba95099ec3874acb6aa
#
_entry.id   bfedc990e1b1cba95099ec3874acb6aa
#
_cell.length_a   1.000
_cell.length_b   1.000
_cell.length_c   1.000
_cell.angle_alpha   90.00
_cell.angle_beta   90.00
_cell.angle_gamma   90.00
#
_symmetry.space_group_name_H-M   'P 1'
#
loop_
_entity.id
_entity.type
_entity.pdbx_description
1 polymer ?
#
loop_
_entity_poly.entity_id
_entity_poly.type
_entity_poly.pdbx_seq_one_letter_code
_entity_poly.pdbx_strand_id
1 'polypeptide(L)'
;KAPLMTALQTSRGQTVNRMLHIDESAADLLNKLEAVRLLCQETGCAQRYLAHDALNAINQLCARVDAETGSNERRARFAAYLEHVQDSDLALGIAMTDAKGDRSQRPHQQANRNSYVHIVERLATGIVIAGTKAIVTGAPYMHEILVMPSRNMGPADADFAVCCALPVDAPGLTMVARPAGRPGEKLEHGAALFSRRYGQSTAVLVFDRVFVPWERVFLAGEWEHSASLTYHYATHHRHSCIAARAGFGDLLIGAGALMCEANGFDPGRKASLREPMVELIKITEGFFA
;
A
#
# COMPACT_ATOMS: atom_id res chain seq x y z
N LYS A 1 -12.73 9.07 17.78
CA LYS A 1 -11.85 8.32 16.86
C LYS A 1 -12.65 7.28 16.03
N ALA A 2 -13.55 6.51 16.64
CA ALA A 2 -14.28 5.43 15.94
C ALA A 2 -15.03 5.87 14.67
N PRO A 3 -15.79 6.97 14.63
CA PRO A 3 -16.47 7.40 13.40
C PRO A 3 -15.52 7.76 12.26
N LEU A 4 -14.29 8.19 12.58
CA LEU A 4 -13.28 8.51 11.58
C LEU A 4 -12.67 7.25 10.96
N MET A 5 -12.58 6.16 11.72
CA MET A 5 -11.97 4.89 11.28
C MET A 5 -12.93 3.99 10.50
N THR A 6 -14.19 4.39 10.37
CA THR A 6 -15.22 3.63 9.65
C THR A 6 -15.84 4.46 8.54
N ALA A 7 -16.39 3.79 7.52
CA ALA A 7 -17.14 4.40 6.43
C ALA A 7 -18.34 3.52 6.04
N LEU A 8 -19.40 4.13 5.53
CA LEU A 8 -20.52 3.40 4.96
C LEU A 8 -20.17 3.01 3.52
N GLN A 9 -20.07 1.71 3.23
CA GLN A 9 -19.98 1.21 1.87
C GLN A 9 -21.40 1.14 1.30
N THR A 10 -21.79 2.13 0.50
CA THR A 10 -23.20 2.28 0.06
C THR A 10 -23.66 1.10 -0.80
N SER A 11 -22.77 0.56 -1.65
CA SER A 11 -23.08 -0.61 -2.49
C SER A 11 -23.44 -1.87 -1.70
N ARG A 12 -23.07 -1.92 -0.41
CA ARG A 12 -23.38 -3.03 0.51
C ARG A 12 -24.33 -2.64 1.64
N GLY A 13 -24.57 -1.35 1.85
CA GLY A 13 -25.34 -0.86 2.99
C GLY A 13 -24.69 -1.14 4.36
N GLN A 14 -23.35 -1.38 4.40
CA GLN A 14 -22.63 -1.79 5.59
C GLN A 14 -21.58 -0.77 6.00
N THR A 15 -21.37 -0.63 7.31
CA THR A 15 -20.26 0.14 7.86
C THR A 15 -19.03 -0.75 7.92
N VAL A 16 -17.96 -0.32 7.24
CA VAL A 16 -16.69 -1.07 7.10
C VAL A 16 -15.51 -0.27 7.65
N ASN A 17 -14.37 -0.91 7.80
CA ASN A 17 -13.11 -0.23 8.08
C ASN A 17 -12.81 0.76 6.95
N ARG A 18 -12.54 2.03 7.28
CA ARG A 18 -12.24 3.07 6.28
C ARG A 18 -11.07 2.71 5.37
N MET A 19 -10.09 1.99 5.85
CA MET A 19 -8.94 1.56 5.03
C MET A 19 -9.28 0.45 4.02
N LEU A 20 -10.51 -0.07 4.05
CA LEU A 20 -11.05 -1.07 3.12
C LEU A 20 -12.27 -0.53 2.33
N HIS A 21 -12.58 0.76 2.48
CA HIS A 21 -13.69 1.44 1.81
C HIS A 21 -13.32 1.80 0.37
N ILE A 22 -14.30 1.77 -0.52
CA ILE A 22 -14.19 2.35 -1.86
C ILE A 22 -14.77 3.77 -1.81
N ASP A 23 -13.96 4.77 -2.12
CA ASP A 23 -14.35 6.17 -2.07
C ASP A 23 -15.46 6.47 -3.07
N GLU A 24 -16.51 7.13 -2.63
CA GLU A 24 -17.67 7.54 -3.43
C GLU A 24 -17.80 9.07 -3.49
N SER A 25 -17.02 9.80 -2.68
CA SER A 25 -17.09 11.25 -2.56
C SER A 25 -15.76 11.88 -2.17
N ALA A 26 -15.65 13.20 -2.38
CA ALA A 26 -14.52 13.98 -1.86
C ALA A 26 -14.46 13.94 -0.32
N ALA A 27 -15.59 13.80 0.35
CA ALA A 27 -15.64 13.68 1.82
C ALA A 27 -14.96 12.38 2.30
N ASP A 28 -15.05 11.28 1.54
CA ASP A 28 -14.35 10.04 1.88
C ASP A 28 -12.84 10.21 1.82
N LEU A 29 -12.35 10.90 0.80
CA LEU A 29 -10.93 11.24 0.65
C LEU A 29 -10.42 12.11 1.81
N LEU A 30 -11.16 13.16 2.19
CA LEU A 30 -10.81 14.01 3.32
C LEU A 30 -10.81 13.24 4.65
N ASN A 31 -11.85 12.48 4.90
CA ASN A 31 -11.93 11.62 6.10
C ASN A 31 -10.81 10.58 6.15
N LYS A 32 -10.38 10.06 4.99
CA LYS A 32 -9.22 9.18 4.92
C LYS A 32 -7.93 9.91 5.31
N LEU A 33 -7.71 11.13 4.82
CA LEU A 33 -6.53 11.92 5.21
C LEU A 33 -6.47 12.12 6.73
N GLU A 34 -7.58 12.53 7.34
CA GLU A 34 -7.67 12.70 8.79
C GLU A 34 -7.40 11.38 9.54
N ALA A 35 -7.97 10.28 9.08
CA ALA A 35 -7.76 8.96 9.67
C ALA A 35 -6.28 8.53 9.58
N VAL A 36 -5.64 8.71 8.44
CA VAL A 36 -4.23 8.36 8.24
C VAL A 36 -3.32 9.23 9.08
N ARG A 37 -3.56 10.57 9.15
CA ARG A 37 -2.81 11.49 10.01
C ARG A 37 -2.89 11.03 11.48
N LEU A 38 -4.09 10.72 11.96
CA LEU A 38 -4.32 10.26 13.33
C LEU A 38 -3.58 8.93 13.63
N LEU A 39 -3.65 7.95 12.72
CA LEU A 39 -2.93 6.70 12.86
C LEU A 39 -1.42 6.91 12.94
N CYS A 40 -0.87 7.81 12.15
CA CYS A 40 0.56 8.10 12.15
C CYS A 40 1.01 8.90 13.37
N GLN A 41 0.17 9.75 13.95
CA GLN A 41 0.40 10.38 15.25
C GLN A 41 0.55 9.34 16.38
N GLU A 42 -0.25 8.27 16.33
CA GLU A 42 -0.24 7.23 17.37
C GLU A 42 0.95 6.25 17.24
N THR A 43 1.36 5.94 16.01
CA THR A 43 2.30 4.84 15.73
C THR A 43 3.58 5.25 15.02
N GLY A 44 3.73 6.51 14.65
CA GLY A 44 4.83 7.03 13.83
C GLY A 44 4.68 6.70 12.34
N CYS A 45 4.14 5.54 12.00
CA CYS A 45 3.87 5.16 10.62
C CYS A 45 2.85 4.03 10.57
N ALA A 46 1.71 4.28 9.96
CA ALA A 46 0.67 3.26 9.73
C ALA A 46 0.55 2.97 8.25
N GLN A 47 0.77 1.71 7.86
CA GLN A 47 0.78 1.30 6.44
C GLN A 47 -0.54 0.70 5.96
N ARG A 48 -1.55 0.60 6.83
CA ARG A 48 -2.84 -0.01 6.47
C ARG A 48 -3.58 0.76 5.35
N TYR A 49 -3.29 2.04 5.17
CA TYR A 49 -3.83 2.85 4.09
C TYR A 49 -3.44 2.36 2.68
N LEU A 50 -2.37 1.57 2.54
CA LEU A 50 -1.98 0.99 1.26
C LEU A 50 -3.09 0.11 0.67
N ALA A 51 -3.83 -0.61 1.53
CA ALA A 51 -4.97 -1.41 1.12
C ALA A 51 -6.04 -0.55 0.44
N HIS A 52 -6.39 0.58 1.06
CA HIS A 52 -7.33 1.55 0.52
C HIS A 52 -6.90 2.04 -0.87
N ASP A 53 -5.64 2.44 -1.01
CA ASP A 53 -5.09 2.96 -2.27
C ASP A 53 -5.20 1.93 -3.40
N ALA A 54 -4.87 0.66 -3.10
CA ALA A 54 -4.91 -0.42 -4.07
C ALA A 54 -6.35 -0.85 -4.43
N LEU A 55 -7.23 -0.99 -3.44
CA LEU A 55 -8.62 -1.39 -3.67
C LEU A 55 -9.35 -0.38 -4.55
N ASN A 56 -9.15 0.92 -4.31
CA ASN A 56 -9.73 1.98 -5.13
C ASN A 56 -9.19 1.97 -6.57
N ALA A 57 -7.88 1.75 -6.75
CA ALA A 57 -7.28 1.65 -8.08
C ALA A 57 -7.76 0.40 -8.85
N ILE A 58 -7.90 -0.75 -8.17
CA ILE A 58 -8.38 -2.00 -8.78
C ILE A 58 -9.88 -1.89 -9.12
N ASN A 59 -10.67 -1.23 -8.28
CA ASN A 59 -12.08 -0.96 -8.59
C ASN A 59 -12.24 -0.19 -9.91
N GLN A 60 -11.44 0.86 -10.09
CA GLN A 60 -11.43 1.65 -11.33
C GLN A 60 -10.93 0.83 -12.53
N LEU A 61 -9.90 0.00 -12.34
CA LEU A 61 -9.41 -0.91 -13.37
C LEU A 61 -10.51 -1.86 -13.86
N CYS A 62 -11.16 -2.56 -12.92
CA CYS A 62 -12.19 -3.56 -13.26
C CYS A 62 -13.36 -2.92 -14.00
N ALA A 63 -13.81 -1.72 -13.57
CA ALA A 63 -14.86 -0.98 -14.24
C ALA A 63 -14.47 -0.59 -15.68
N ARG A 64 -13.22 -0.19 -15.90
CA ARG A 64 -12.71 0.21 -17.20
C ARG A 64 -12.57 -0.96 -18.16
N VAL A 65 -11.95 -2.05 -17.73
CA VAL A 65 -11.77 -3.25 -18.56
C VAL A 65 -13.12 -3.83 -18.97
N ASP A 66 -14.08 -3.92 -18.05
CA ASP A 66 -15.42 -4.44 -18.35
C ASP A 66 -16.18 -3.51 -19.32
N ALA A 67 -16.04 -2.18 -19.19
CA ALA A 67 -16.67 -1.24 -20.11
C ALA A 67 -16.12 -1.38 -21.55
N GLU A 68 -14.82 -1.61 -21.71
CA GLU A 68 -14.15 -1.76 -23.01
C GLU A 68 -14.44 -3.13 -23.65
N THR A 69 -14.62 -4.17 -22.85
CA THR A 69 -14.89 -5.55 -23.34
C THR A 69 -16.38 -5.88 -23.43
N GLY A 70 -17.26 -5.00 -22.97
CA GLY A 70 -18.70 -5.29 -22.88
C GLY A 70 -19.05 -6.38 -21.86
N SER A 71 -18.16 -6.64 -20.90
CA SER A 71 -18.28 -7.65 -19.83
C SER A 71 -18.70 -7.01 -18.51
N ASN A 72 -18.99 -7.83 -17.51
CA ASN A 72 -19.16 -7.43 -16.11
C ASN A 72 -18.38 -8.37 -15.17
N GLU A 73 -17.52 -9.18 -15.73
CA GLU A 73 -16.89 -10.29 -15.02
C GLU A 73 -15.86 -9.81 -13.99
N ARG A 74 -15.02 -8.83 -14.34
CA ARG A 74 -13.99 -8.31 -13.44
C ARG A 74 -14.58 -7.52 -12.28
N ARG A 75 -15.62 -6.75 -12.56
CA ARG A 75 -16.38 -6.03 -11.50
C ARG A 75 -17.03 -7.02 -10.52
N ALA A 76 -17.60 -8.11 -11.03
CA ALA A 76 -18.20 -9.14 -10.18
C ALA A 76 -17.16 -9.84 -9.31
N ARG A 77 -16.00 -10.22 -9.88
CA ARG A 77 -14.87 -10.81 -9.12
C ARG A 77 -14.36 -9.84 -8.05
N PHE A 78 -14.16 -8.58 -8.42
CA PHE A 78 -13.67 -7.58 -7.47
C PHE A 78 -14.69 -7.31 -6.37
N ALA A 79 -15.98 -7.24 -6.67
CA ALA A 79 -17.03 -7.05 -5.67
C ALA A 79 -17.05 -8.19 -4.64
N ALA A 80 -16.97 -9.45 -5.09
CA ALA A 80 -16.90 -10.61 -4.21
C ALA A 80 -15.61 -10.60 -3.36
N TYR A 81 -14.49 -10.21 -3.94
CA TYR A 81 -13.23 -10.07 -3.21
C TYR A 81 -13.31 -8.94 -2.16
N LEU A 82 -13.87 -7.79 -2.52
CA LEU A 82 -14.06 -6.65 -1.61
C LEU A 82 -14.95 -7.04 -0.43
N GLU A 83 -16.03 -7.76 -0.67
CA GLU A 83 -16.91 -8.30 0.37
C GLU A 83 -16.13 -9.18 1.35
N HIS A 84 -15.38 -10.15 0.86
CA HIS A 84 -14.53 -11.03 1.67
C HIS A 84 -13.54 -10.23 2.55
N VAL A 85 -12.86 -9.24 1.96
CA VAL A 85 -11.86 -8.41 2.64
C VAL A 85 -12.50 -7.53 3.72
N GLN A 86 -13.68 -6.95 3.42
CA GLN A 86 -14.39 -6.08 4.35
C GLN A 86 -15.01 -6.85 5.51
N ASP A 87 -15.63 -8.00 5.24
CA ASP A 87 -16.29 -8.83 6.26
C ASP A 87 -15.28 -9.45 7.25
N SER A 88 -14.10 -9.78 6.75
CA SER A 88 -13.02 -10.35 7.56
C SER A 88 -12.05 -9.31 8.12
N ASP A 89 -12.25 -8.02 7.82
CA ASP A 89 -11.35 -6.90 8.19
C ASP A 89 -9.87 -7.20 7.90
N LEU A 90 -9.56 -7.72 6.71
CA LEU A 90 -8.24 -8.19 6.34
C LEU A 90 -7.22 -7.05 6.24
N ALA A 91 -6.01 -7.31 6.68
CA ALA A 91 -4.85 -6.47 6.39
C ALA A 91 -4.21 -6.93 5.07
N LEU A 92 -4.04 -5.99 4.13
CA LEU A 92 -3.54 -6.27 2.78
C LEU A 92 -2.17 -5.65 2.55
N GLY A 93 -1.24 -6.45 2.02
CA GLY A 93 0.05 -5.99 1.53
C GLY A 93 0.01 -5.69 0.04
N ILE A 94 0.77 -4.68 -0.41
CA ILE A 94 0.77 -4.27 -1.81
C ILE A 94 2.11 -4.60 -2.46
N ALA A 95 2.12 -5.59 -3.34
CA ALA A 95 3.27 -6.07 -4.08
C ALA A 95 3.29 -5.44 -5.49
N MET A 96 3.69 -4.17 -5.57
CA MET A 96 3.77 -3.44 -6.83
C MET A 96 5.18 -3.48 -7.41
N THR A 97 6.21 -3.12 -6.63
CA THR A 97 7.58 -2.99 -7.11
C THR A 97 8.20 -4.34 -7.42
N ASP A 98 8.65 -4.53 -8.66
CA ASP A 98 9.39 -5.72 -9.10
C ASP A 98 10.89 -5.61 -8.75
N ALA A 99 11.63 -6.72 -8.80
CA ALA A 99 13.09 -6.72 -8.60
C ALA A 99 13.83 -5.93 -9.70
N LYS A 100 13.23 -5.79 -10.87
CA LYS A 100 13.58 -4.93 -12.02
C LYS A 100 14.78 -5.33 -12.85
N GLY A 101 15.79 -6.02 -12.35
CA GLY A 101 16.98 -6.35 -13.13
C GLY A 101 17.62 -5.14 -13.80
N ASP A 102 17.87 -5.20 -15.11
CA ASP A 102 18.35 -4.07 -15.90
C ASP A 102 17.22 -3.08 -16.18
N ARG A 103 17.34 -1.88 -15.63
CA ARG A 103 16.30 -0.83 -15.74
C ARG A 103 16.18 -0.22 -17.13
N SER A 104 17.16 -0.39 -18.00
CA SER A 104 17.11 0.07 -19.39
C SER A 104 16.23 -0.84 -20.26
N GLN A 105 15.98 -2.06 -19.82
CA GLN A 105 15.24 -3.08 -20.55
C GLN A 105 13.77 -3.16 -20.12
N ARG A 106 12.94 -3.64 -21.05
CA ARG A 106 11.55 -3.97 -20.80
C ARG A 106 11.44 -5.31 -20.05
N PRO A 107 10.29 -5.61 -19.37
CA PRO A 107 10.12 -6.88 -18.67
C PRO A 107 10.39 -8.10 -19.53
N HIS A 108 9.91 -8.16 -20.77
CA HIS A 108 10.14 -9.29 -21.68
C HIS A 108 11.60 -9.41 -22.17
N GLN A 109 12.41 -8.36 -22.02
CA GLN A 109 13.81 -8.32 -22.45
C GLN A 109 14.81 -8.69 -21.35
N GLN A 110 14.34 -8.85 -20.11
CA GLN A 110 15.20 -9.17 -18.99
C GLN A 110 15.87 -10.53 -19.18
N ALA A 111 17.18 -10.60 -18.92
CA ALA A 111 17.93 -11.86 -18.95
C ALA A 111 17.35 -12.89 -17.95
N ASN A 112 16.90 -12.43 -16.78
CA ASN A 112 16.12 -13.22 -15.85
C ASN A 112 14.66 -12.74 -15.88
N ARG A 113 13.79 -13.53 -16.51
CA ARG A 113 12.36 -13.24 -16.60
C ARG A 113 11.69 -13.08 -15.22
N ASN A 114 12.18 -13.80 -14.21
CA ASN A 114 11.69 -13.75 -12.83
C ASN A 114 12.05 -12.44 -12.08
N SER A 115 12.77 -11.50 -12.72
CA SER A 115 12.92 -10.14 -12.20
C SER A 115 11.60 -9.37 -12.14
N TYR A 116 10.60 -9.81 -12.88
CA TYR A 116 9.23 -9.30 -12.86
C TYR A 116 8.25 -10.45 -12.64
N VAL A 117 7.15 -10.19 -11.92
CA VAL A 117 6.07 -11.16 -11.82
C VAL A 117 5.36 -11.26 -13.16
N HIS A 118 5.13 -12.50 -13.61
CA HIS A 118 4.51 -12.80 -14.89
C HIS A 118 3.69 -14.09 -14.84
N ILE A 119 2.78 -14.24 -15.79
CA ILE A 119 2.01 -15.47 -16.00
C ILE A 119 2.91 -16.48 -16.69
N VAL A 120 3.05 -17.67 -16.09
CA VAL A 120 3.77 -18.81 -16.68
C VAL A 120 2.82 -19.84 -17.29
N GLU A 121 1.55 -19.84 -16.83
CA GLU A 121 0.53 -20.79 -17.32
C GLU A 121 -0.87 -20.21 -17.14
N ARG A 122 -1.75 -20.47 -18.10
CA ARG A 122 -3.17 -20.15 -18.01
C ARG A 122 -3.97 -21.46 -17.98
N LEU A 123 -4.76 -21.65 -16.94
CA LEU A 123 -5.59 -22.83 -16.72
C LEU A 123 -7.06 -22.47 -16.83
N ALA A 124 -7.91 -23.47 -17.01
CA ALA A 124 -9.37 -23.26 -16.97
C ALA A 124 -9.85 -22.67 -15.64
N THR A 125 -9.14 -22.97 -14.54
CA THR A 125 -9.50 -22.57 -13.16
C THR A 125 -8.75 -21.34 -12.65
N GLY A 126 -7.76 -20.81 -13.39
CA GLY A 126 -6.95 -19.68 -12.92
C GLY A 126 -5.68 -19.47 -13.71
N ILE A 127 -4.75 -18.75 -13.11
CA ILE A 127 -3.41 -18.51 -13.67
C ILE A 127 -2.32 -19.03 -12.70
N VAL A 128 -1.17 -19.37 -13.27
CA VAL A 128 0.03 -19.65 -12.47
C VAL A 128 1.02 -18.52 -12.72
N ILE A 129 1.52 -17.93 -11.63
CA ILE A 129 2.47 -16.80 -11.70
C ILE A 129 3.83 -17.19 -11.13
N ALA A 130 4.89 -16.58 -11.70
CA ALA A 130 6.26 -16.66 -11.18
C ALA A 130 6.93 -15.30 -11.24
N GLY A 131 7.99 -15.10 -10.44
CA GLY A 131 8.77 -13.86 -10.44
C GLY A 131 9.02 -13.32 -9.05
N THR A 132 9.47 -12.06 -8.96
CA THR A 132 9.91 -11.48 -7.69
C THR A 132 9.37 -10.07 -7.52
N LYS A 133 8.73 -9.82 -6.37
CA LYS A 133 8.35 -8.48 -5.90
C LYS A 133 9.32 -8.06 -4.78
N ALA A 134 9.89 -6.88 -4.93
CA ALA A 134 10.86 -6.36 -3.97
C ALA A 134 10.23 -5.26 -3.09
N ILE A 135 10.64 -5.25 -1.80
CA ILE A 135 10.28 -4.22 -0.82
C ILE A 135 8.76 -4.11 -0.64
N VAL A 136 8.12 -5.25 -0.33
CA VAL A 136 6.69 -5.26 0.02
C VAL A 136 6.55 -4.87 1.48
N THR A 137 6.13 -3.64 1.72
CA THR A 137 6.02 -3.06 3.06
C THR A 137 4.95 -3.77 3.87
N GLY A 138 5.30 -4.15 5.10
CA GLY A 138 4.39 -4.78 6.04
C GLY A 138 4.04 -6.24 5.73
N ALA A 139 4.52 -6.81 4.62
CA ALA A 139 4.12 -8.15 4.17
C ALA A 139 4.08 -9.24 5.27
N PRO A 140 5.04 -9.31 6.21
CA PRO A 140 5.00 -10.32 7.28
C PRO A 140 3.82 -10.19 8.25
N TYR A 141 3.09 -9.08 8.22
CA TYR A 141 1.96 -8.80 9.12
C TYR A 141 0.61 -8.78 8.40
N MET A 142 0.60 -9.12 7.10
CA MET A 142 -0.61 -9.07 6.27
C MET A 142 -1.26 -10.44 6.19
N HIS A 143 -2.55 -10.45 5.88
CA HIS A 143 -3.32 -11.68 5.61
C HIS A 143 -3.23 -12.05 4.14
N GLU A 144 -3.31 -11.06 3.26
CA GLU A 144 -3.25 -11.25 1.82
C GLU A 144 -2.36 -10.21 1.14
N ILE A 145 -1.93 -10.54 -0.07
CA ILE A 145 -1.10 -9.69 -0.93
C ILE A 145 -1.86 -9.36 -2.22
N LEU A 146 -1.95 -8.08 -2.53
CA LEU A 146 -2.38 -7.58 -3.83
C LEU A 146 -1.14 -7.41 -4.72
N VAL A 147 -1.04 -8.22 -5.76
CA VAL A 147 0.01 -8.13 -6.78
C VAL A 147 -0.44 -7.20 -7.89
N MET A 148 0.41 -6.25 -8.28
CA MET A 148 0.10 -5.25 -9.30
C MET A 148 1.30 -5.01 -10.22
N PRO A 149 1.12 -4.62 -11.49
CA PRO A 149 2.22 -4.23 -12.36
C PRO A 149 2.86 -2.92 -11.87
N SER A 150 4.19 -2.81 -12.01
CA SER A 150 4.95 -1.66 -11.50
C SER A 150 5.19 -0.56 -12.54
N ARG A 151 4.76 -0.76 -13.79
CA ARG A 151 5.02 0.15 -14.90
C ARG A 151 4.05 -0.03 -16.06
N ASN A 152 4.14 0.89 -17.01
CA ASN A 152 3.53 0.73 -18.33
C ASN A 152 4.10 -0.51 -19.03
N MET A 153 3.22 -1.36 -19.57
CA MET A 153 3.53 -2.55 -20.36
C MET A 153 3.23 -2.29 -21.84
N GLY A 154 3.82 -3.09 -22.72
CA GLY A 154 3.51 -3.11 -24.15
C GLY A 154 3.03 -4.51 -24.58
N PRO A 155 2.67 -4.71 -25.87
CA PRO A 155 2.15 -6.00 -26.35
C PRO A 155 3.05 -7.19 -26.02
N ALA A 156 4.38 -7.03 -26.12
CA ALA A 156 5.34 -8.06 -25.80
C ALA A 156 5.49 -8.33 -24.28
N ASP A 157 4.96 -7.43 -23.45
CA ASP A 157 4.93 -7.58 -21.98
C ASP A 157 3.58 -8.12 -21.46
N ALA A 158 2.69 -8.63 -22.31
CA ALA A 158 1.33 -9.02 -21.91
C ALA A 158 1.32 -9.98 -20.71
N ASP A 159 2.22 -10.97 -20.67
CA ASP A 159 2.31 -11.89 -19.53
C ASP A 159 2.73 -11.22 -18.23
N PHE A 160 3.32 -10.04 -18.28
CA PHE A 160 3.73 -9.25 -17.10
C PHE A 160 2.63 -8.30 -16.60
N ALA A 161 1.55 -8.16 -17.36
CA ALA A 161 0.38 -7.36 -16.99
C ALA A 161 -0.53 -8.19 -16.08
N VAL A 162 -0.13 -8.31 -14.80
CA VAL A 162 -0.82 -9.15 -13.80
C VAL A 162 -1.31 -8.28 -12.65
N CYS A 163 -2.60 -8.39 -12.33
CA CYS A 163 -3.17 -7.88 -11.08
C CYS A 163 -4.03 -8.98 -10.44
N CYS A 164 -3.67 -9.38 -9.22
CA CYS A 164 -4.37 -10.45 -8.51
C CYS A 164 -4.21 -10.33 -6.99
N ALA A 165 -5.00 -11.10 -6.26
CA ALA A 165 -4.93 -11.24 -4.81
C ALA A 165 -4.59 -12.67 -4.43
N LEU A 166 -3.77 -12.86 -3.39
CA LEU A 166 -3.45 -14.18 -2.86
C LEU A 166 -3.13 -14.12 -1.36
N PRO A 167 -3.39 -15.18 -0.59
CA PRO A 167 -3.03 -15.26 0.81
C PRO A 167 -1.49 -15.33 0.97
N VAL A 168 -0.98 -14.86 2.12
CA VAL A 168 0.47 -14.84 2.40
C VAL A 168 1.08 -16.23 2.55
N ASP A 169 0.27 -17.24 2.78
CA ASP A 169 0.66 -18.64 2.90
C ASP A 169 0.38 -19.45 1.62
N ALA A 170 0.14 -18.78 0.49
CA ALA A 170 -0.11 -19.46 -0.79
C ALA A 170 1.04 -20.41 -1.13
N PRO A 171 0.74 -21.68 -1.52
CA PRO A 171 1.77 -22.62 -1.96
C PRO A 171 2.64 -22.04 -3.08
N GLY A 172 3.97 -22.14 -2.94
CA GLY A 172 4.94 -21.58 -3.89
C GLY A 172 5.33 -20.12 -3.63
N LEU A 173 4.69 -19.45 -2.66
CA LEU A 173 5.11 -18.11 -2.22
C LEU A 173 6.16 -18.23 -1.11
N THR A 174 7.34 -17.64 -1.35
CA THR A 174 8.39 -17.49 -0.33
C THR A 174 8.54 -16.03 0.05
N MET A 175 8.51 -15.75 1.34
CA MET A 175 8.70 -14.42 1.88
C MET A 175 10.07 -14.31 2.56
N VAL A 176 10.95 -13.44 2.04
CA VAL A 176 12.24 -13.11 2.66
C VAL A 176 12.07 -11.80 3.40
N ALA A 177 11.81 -11.90 4.71
CA ALA A 177 11.51 -10.75 5.54
C ALA A 177 12.77 -10.07 6.07
N ARG A 178 12.81 -8.75 6.00
CA ARG A 178 13.75 -7.92 6.73
C ARG A 178 13.16 -7.60 8.10
N PRO A 179 13.87 -7.81 9.21
CA PRO A 179 13.37 -7.48 10.54
C PRO A 179 13.07 -5.98 10.68
N ALA A 180 12.11 -5.64 11.53
CA ALA A 180 11.71 -4.26 11.79
C ALA A 180 12.80 -3.44 12.49
N GLY A 181 13.63 -4.06 13.33
CA GLY A 181 14.79 -3.46 13.98
C GLY A 181 16.12 -3.84 13.30
N ARG A 182 17.21 -3.21 13.70
CA ARG A 182 18.55 -3.61 13.25
C ARG A 182 19.01 -4.84 14.02
N PRO A 183 19.39 -5.94 13.34
CA PRO A 183 19.94 -7.11 14.00
C PRO A 183 21.20 -6.74 14.80
N GLY A 184 21.29 -7.20 16.06
CA GLY A 184 22.45 -7.02 16.91
C GLY A 184 22.55 -5.68 17.65
N GLU A 185 21.65 -4.73 17.45
CA GLU A 185 21.59 -3.54 18.32
C GLU A 185 21.07 -3.92 19.70
N LYS A 186 21.93 -3.87 20.69
CA LYS A 186 21.53 -3.80 22.11
C LYS A 186 20.96 -2.40 22.33
N LEU A 187 19.67 -2.23 22.13
CA LEU A 187 18.99 -0.96 22.39
C LEU A 187 18.92 -0.78 23.91
N GLU A 188 19.88 -0.04 24.46
CA GLU A 188 19.83 0.43 25.81
C GLU A 188 18.67 1.42 26.00
N HIS A 189 18.26 1.62 27.23
CA HIS A 189 17.08 2.33 27.73
C HIS A 189 16.60 3.48 26.85
N GLY A 190 15.39 3.33 26.29
CA GLY A 190 14.66 4.40 25.61
C GLY A 190 14.98 4.62 24.13
N ALA A 191 16.04 4.03 23.58
CA ALA A 191 16.36 4.18 22.17
C ALA A 191 15.35 3.46 21.27
N ALA A 192 14.96 4.11 20.17
CA ALA A 192 14.10 3.57 19.12
C ALA A 192 12.75 2.99 19.60
N LEU A 193 12.10 3.62 20.58
CA LEU A 193 10.81 3.18 21.15
C LEU A 193 9.74 2.92 20.09
N PHE A 194 9.57 3.80 19.12
CA PHE A 194 8.60 3.63 18.04
C PHE A 194 8.94 2.43 17.17
N SER A 195 10.18 2.28 16.74
CA SER A 195 10.62 1.13 15.92
C SER A 195 10.48 -0.20 16.66
N ARG A 196 10.66 -0.22 17.98
CA ARG A 196 10.47 -1.43 18.80
C ARG A 196 9.00 -1.81 18.94
N ARG A 197 8.14 -0.82 19.16
CA ARG A 197 6.70 -1.04 19.42
C ARG A 197 5.88 -1.15 18.14
N TYR A 198 6.22 -0.36 17.14
CA TYR A 198 5.44 -0.19 15.90
C TYR A 198 6.30 -0.39 14.64
N GLY A 199 7.47 -0.99 14.77
CA GLY A 199 8.39 -1.17 13.67
C GLY A 199 7.77 -1.96 12.54
N GLN A 200 8.12 -1.56 11.31
CA GLN A 200 7.66 -2.21 10.10
C GLN A 200 8.74 -3.11 9.52
N SER A 201 8.37 -4.36 9.29
CA SER A 201 9.13 -5.25 8.45
C SER A 201 8.75 -5.01 6.99
N THR A 202 9.72 -5.23 6.11
CA THR A 202 9.49 -5.32 4.66
C THR A 202 9.94 -6.70 4.20
N ALA A 203 9.41 -7.16 3.07
CA ALA A 203 9.83 -8.44 2.52
C ALA A 203 10.07 -8.37 1.01
N VAL A 204 10.93 -9.26 0.54
CA VAL A 204 10.97 -9.69 -0.86
C VAL A 204 10.06 -10.90 -0.98
N LEU A 205 9.19 -10.91 -1.96
CA LEU A 205 8.28 -12.02 -2.27
C LEU A 205 8.78 -12.72 -3.53
N VAL A 206 9.05 -14.01 -3.41
CA VAL A 206 9.43 -14.87 -4.53
C VAL A 206 8.27 -15.80 -4.83
N PHE A 207 7.76 -15.69 -6.05
CA PHE A 207 6.67 -16.52 -6.57
C PHE A 207 7.29 -17.64 -7.41
N ASP A 208 7.16 -18.86 -6.94
CA ASP A 208 7.58 -20.07 -7.65
C ASP A 208 6.34 -20.87 -8.06
N ARG A 209 5.85 -20.60 -9.27
CA ARG A 209 4.63 -21.25 -9.83
C ARG A 209 3.42 -21.19 -8.90
N VAL A 210 3.12 -20.00 -8.36
CA VAL A 210 1.96 -19.80 -7.47
C VAL A 210 0.68 -19.82 -8.29
N PHE A 211 -0.26 -20.69 -7.93
CA PHE A 211 -1.58 -20.74 -8.53
C PHE A 211 -2.48 -19.63 -7.95
N VAL A 212 -3.20 -18.93 -8.82
CA VAL A 212 -4.19 -17.91 -8.47
C VAL A 212 -5.49 -18.22 -9.21
N PRO A 213 -6.58 -18.52 -8.51
CA PRO A 213 -7.87 -18.82 -9.13
C PRO A 213 -8.50 -17.57 -9.75
N TRP A 214 -9.33 -17.75 -10.80
CA TRP A 214 -9.87 -16.63 -11.59
C TRP A 214 -10.67 -15.62 -10.77
N GLU A 215 -11.35 -16.03 -9.71
CA GLU A 215 -12.09 -15.14 -8.80
C GLU A 215 -11.20 -14.13 -8.06
N ARG A 216 -9.88 -14.36 -8.05
CA ARG A 216 -8.88 -13.48 -7.44
C ARG A 216 -7.99 -12.76 -8.47
N VAL A 217 -8.34 -12.85 -9.77
CA VAL A 217 -7.57 -12.24 -10.87
C VAL A 217 -8.35 -11.05 -11.45
N PHE A 218 -7.72 -9.89 -11.45
CA PHE A 218 -8.30 -8.62 -11.90
C PHE A 218 -7.70 -8.13 -13.22
N LEU A 219 -6.46 -8.55 -13.54
CA LEU A 219 -5.78 -8.29 -14.81
C LEU A 219 -4.91 -9.50 -15.15
N ALA A 220 -5.00 -10.01 -16.36
CA ALA A 220 -4.24 -11.18 -16.82
C ALA A 220 -3.84 -11.08 -18.29
N GLY A 221 -3.04 -10.08 -18.63
CA GLY A 221 -2.49 -9.91 -19.97
C GLY A 221 -3.04 -8.71 -20.73
N GLU A 222 -4.05 -8.01 -20.21
CA GLU A 222 -4.57 -6.76 -20.78
C GLU A 222 -3.57 -5.62 -20.48
N TRP A 223 -2.45 -5.65 -21.19
CA TRP A 223 -1.30 -4.80 -20.97
C TRP A 223 -1.59 -3.29 -21.12
N GLU A 224 -2.59 -2.92 -21.93
CA GLU A 224 -3.04 -1.55 -22.16
C GLU A 224 -3.45 -0.85 -20.87
N HIS A 225 -3.98 -1.62 -19.92
CA HIS A 225 -4.48 -1.11 -18.63
C HIS A 225 -3.40 -0.97 -17.57
N SER A 226 -2.18 -1.49 -17.77
CA SER A 226 -1.11 -1.46 -16.77
C SER A 226 -0.69 -0.04 -16.39
N ALA A 227 -0.60 0.86 -17.37
CA ALA A 227 -0.26 2.27 -17.14
C ALA A 227 -1.32 2.97 -16.30
N SER A 228 -2.60 2.76 -16.64
CA SER A 228 -3.73 3.35 -15.94
C SER A 228 -3.83 2.86 -14.50
N LEU A 229 -3.71 1.55 -14.26
CA LEU A 229 -3.69 0.98 -12.91
C LEU A 229 -2.55 1.56 -12.06
N THR A 230 -1.34 1.61 -12.63
CA THR A 230 -0.17 2.19 -11.95
C THR A 230 -0.39 3.67 -11.60
N TYR A 231 -0.98 4.43 -12.51
CA TYR A 231 -1.28 5.85 -12.32
C TYR A 231 -2.32 6.06 -11.21
N HIS A 232 -3.44 5.34 -11.25
CA HIS A 232 -4.49 5.46 -10.23
C HIS A 232 -3.98 5.06 -8.85
N TYR A 233 -3.27 3.94 -8.74
CA TYR A 233 -2.65 3.56 -7.49
C TYR A 233 -1.68 4.64 -6.97
N ALA A 234 -0.80 5.16 -7.82
CA ALA A 234 0.16 6.18 -7.44
C ALA A 234 -0.52 7.48 -6.99
N THR A 235 -1.67 7.84 -7.58
CA THR A 235 -2.45 9.01 -7.20
C THR A 235 -3.06 8.84 -5.82
N HIS A 236 -3.76 7.74 -5.56
CA HIS A 236 -4.28 7.42 -4.23
C HIS A 236 -3.17 7.33 -3.19
N HIS A 237 -2.05 6.68 -3.54
CA HIS A 237 -0.92 6.51 -2.64
C HIS A 237 -0.24 7.83 -2.27
N ARG A 238 -0.06 8.75 -3.22
CA ARG A 238 0.48 10.09 -2.94
C ARG A 238 -0.43 10.87 -1.99
N HIS A 239 -1.73 10.80 -2.20
CA HIS A 239 -2.73 11.41 -1.34
C HIS A 239 -2.61 10.88 0.10
N SER A 240 -2.55 9.57 0.30
CA SER A 240 -2.36 8.97 1.63
C SER A 240 -1.00 9.30 2.26
N CYS A 241 0.07 9.37 1.45
CA CYS A 241 1.41 9.71 1.93
C CYS A 241 1.51 11.14 2.50
N ILE A 242 0.71 12.08 1.99
CA ILE A 242 0.65 13.44 2.52
C ILE A 242 0.21 13.40 3.98
N ALA A 243 -0.91 12.74 4.26
CA ALA A 243 -1.45 12.61 5.62
C ALA A 243 -0.51 11.84 6.56
N ALA A 244 0.13 10.77 6.05
CA ALA A 244 1.10 10.01 6.84
C ALA A 244 2.31 10.86 7.25
N ARG A 245 2.79 11.72 6.36
CA ARG A 245 3.88 12.66 6.66
C ARG A 245 3.46 13.75 7.64
N ALA A 246 2.25 14.29 7.49
CA ALA A 246 1.71 15.25 8.44
C ALA A 246 1.61 14.65 9.85
N GLY A 247 1.07 13.43 10.00
CA GLY A 247 0.99 12.75 11.28
C GLY A 247 2.37 12.47 11.91
N PHE A 248 3.38 12.15 11.10
CA PHE A 248 4.75 12.03 11.58
C PHE A 248 5.36 13.40 11.94
N GLY A 249 5.04 14.44 11.18
CA GLY A 249 5.42 15.82 11.48
C GLY A 249 4.89 16.29 12.84
N ASP A 250 3.64 15.94 13.19
CA ASP A 250 3.05 16.22 14.50
C ASP A 250 3.88 15.61 15.65
N LEU A 251 4.39 14.39 15.47
CA LEU A 251 5.28 13.76 16.44
C LEU A 251 6.61 14.50 16.58
N LEU A 252 7.17 14.99 15.47
CA LEU A 252 8.41 15.78 15.49
C LEU A 252 8.21 17.13 16.18
N ILE A 253 7.06 17.79 15.97
CA ILE A 253 6.69 19.03 16.67
C ILE A 253 6.62 18.76 18.18
N GLY A 254 5.92 17.71 18.59
CA GLY A 254 5.82 17.31 19.99
C GLY A 254 7.17 16.97 20.60
N ALA A 255 8.02 16.22 19.90
CA ALA A 255 9.38 15.91 20.34
C ALA A 255 10.23 17.16 20.51
N GLY A 256 10.16 18.11 19.55
CA GLY A 256 10.86 19.38 19.64
C GLY A 256 10.42 20.21 20.86
N ALA A 257 9.12 20.27 21.14
CA ALA A 257 8.59 20.94 22.33
C ALA A 257 9.10 20.31 23.62
N LEU A 258 9.04 18.98 23.73
CA LEU A 258 9.56 18.24 24.90
C LEU A 258 11.07 18.43 25.10
N MET A 259 11.85 18.49 24.02
CA MET A 259 13.28 18.77 24.11
C MET A 259 13.55 20.17 24.64
N CYS A 260 12.80 21.18 24.22
CA CYS A 260 12.91 22.53 24.75
C CYS A 260 12.58 22.57 26.25
N GLU A 261 11.48 21.95 26.64
CA GLU A 261 11.05 21.86 28.05
C GLU A 261 12.11 21.16 28.92
N ALA A 262 12.62 20.02 28.50
CA ALA A 262 13.62 19.24 29.22
C ALA A 262 14.94 20.02 29.41
N ASN A 263 15.25 20.97 28.54
CA ASN A 263 16.43 21.84 28.66
C ASN A 263 16.13 23.19 29.33
N GLY A 264 14.92 23.38 29.87
CA GLY A 264 14.52 24.63 30.51
C GLY A 264 14.36 25.81 29.57
N PHE A 265 14.11 25.57 28.28
CA PHE A 265 13.92 26.59 27.27
C PHE A 265 12.44 26.75 26.90
N ASP A 266 12.03 28.01 26.77
CA ASP A 266 10.73 28.39 26.24
C ASP A 266 10.91 28.84 24.77
N PRO A 267 10.40 28.09 23.77
CA PRO A 267 10.48 28.48 22.36
C PRO A 267 9.76 29.81 22.10
N GLY A 268 8.73 30.14 22.88
CA GLY A 268 8.01 31.41 22.77
C GLY A 268 8.86 32.63 23.08
N ARG A 269 9.87 32.48 23.95
CA ARG A 269 10.75 33.57 24.40
C ARG A 269 12.09 33.61 23.67
N LYS A 270 12.55 32.49 23.09
CA LYS A 270 13.87 32.38 22.46
C LYS A 270 13.76 32.23 20.96
N ALA A 271 14.10 33.29 20.21
CA ALA A 271 13.95 33.33 18.75
C ALA A 271 14.67 32.18 18.03
N SER A 272 15.89 31.83 18.47
CA SER A 272 16.67 30.71 17.88
C SER A 272 16.03 29.33 18.01
N LEU A 273 15.05 29.14 18.90
CA LEU A 273 14.25 27.92 19.04
C LEU A 273 12.88 28.08 18.38
N ARG A 274 12.29 29.26 18.48
CA ARG A 274 10.98 29.56 17.89
C ARG A 274 11.00 29.44 16.38
N GLU A 275 12.00 29.98 15.69
CA GLU A 275 12.08 29.98 14.24
C GLU A 275 12.08 28.57 13.64
N PRO A 276 12.95 27.60 14.08
CA PRO A 276 12.89 26.21 13.62
C PRO A 276 11.56 25.51 13.94
N MET A 277 10.96 25.78 15.11
CA MET A 277 9.67 25.18 15.49
C MET A 277 8.54 25.69 14.61
N VAL A 278 8.51 27.00 14.32
CA VAL A 278 7.53 27.59 13.39
C VAL A 278 7.70 27.04 11.99
N GLU A 279 8.93 26.87 11.51
CA GLU A 279 9.19 26.30 10.20
C GLU A 279 8.72 24.84 10.12
N LEU A 280 8.98 24.03 11.14
CA LEU A 280 8.49 22.66 11.23
C LEU A 280 6.95 22.59 11.19
N ILE A 281 6.26 23.46 11.94
CA ILE A 281 4.80 23.56 11.92
C ILE A 281 4.30 23.96 10.52
N LYS A 282 4.89 24.98 9.90
CA LYS A 282 4.52 25.44 8.55
C LYS A 282 4.67 24.34 7.50
N ILE A 283 5.77 23.59 7.54
CA ILE A 283 6.00 22.48 6.62
C ILE A 283 4.96 21.39 6.86
N THR A 284 4.71 21.00 8.13
CA THR A 284 3.76 19.95 8.48
C THR A 284 2.34 20.30 8.05
N GLU A 285 1.86 21.49 8.38
CA GLU A 285 0.52 21.95 7.99
C GLU A 285 0.40 22.19 6.48
N GLY A 286 1.46 22.73 5.85
CA GLY A 286 1.49 22.91 4.39
C GLY A 286 1.45 21.62 3.58
N PHE A 287 1.80 20.48 4.18
CA PHE A 287 1.59 19.16 3.57
C PHE A 287 0.13 18.71 3.64
N PHE A 288 -0.62 19.20 4.63
CA PHE A 288 -1.97 18.71 4.90
C PHE A 288 -3.06 19.63 4.32
N ALA A 289 -2.74 20.91 4.14
CA ALA A 289 -3.64 21.89 3.52
C ALA A 289 -3.79 21.69 2.00
#